data_41c6037336275836c3fbd60ed0a4832c
#
_entry.id   41c6037336275836c3fbd60ed0a4832c
#
_cell.length_a   1.000
_cell.length_b   1.000
_cell.length_c   1.000
_cell.angle_alpha   90.00
_cell.angle_beta   90.00
_cell.angle_gamma   90.00
#
_symmetry.space_group_name_H-M   'P 1'
#
loop_
_entity.id
_entity.type
_entity.pdbx_description
1 polymer ?
#
loop_
_entity_poly.entity_id
_entity_poly.type
_entity_poly.pdbx_seq_one_letter_code
_entity_poly.pdbx_strand_id
1 'polypeptide(L)'
;MSTPSRKQQILDMLLDTPDDPELRYMLAMEYASEGDDAAAVRCFEELISVAPHYAPAYHMGARALVRLDRIAEAKAILARGIPAALAQGNEHAAGEMRELLASLE
;
A
#
# COMPACT_ATOMS: atom_id res chain seq x y z
N MET A 1 31.00 -12.57 -4.58
CA MET A 1 29.84 -11.91 -5.23
C MET A 1 28.71 -11.76 -4.23
N SER A 2 28.13 -10.59 -4.16
CA SER A 2 26.99 -10.37 -3.25
C SER A 2 25.70 -10.82 -3.92
N THR A 3 24.82 -11.41 -3.12
CA THR A 3 23.48 -11.77 -3.57
C THR A 3 22.65 -10.48 -3.67
N PRO A 4 21.83 -10.29 -4.72
CA PRO A 4 20.95 -9.12 -4.79
C PRO A 4 20.01 -9.07 -3.59
N SER A 5 19.71 -7.87 -3.11
CA SER A 5 18.74 -7.71 -2.06
C SER A 5 17.35 -8.11 -2.54
N ARG A 6 16.44 -8.38 -1.60
CA ARG A 6 15.05 -8.68 -1.95
C ARG A 6 14.42 -7.55 -2.76
N LYS A 7 14.69 -6.30 -2.38
CA LYS A 7 14.19 -5.14 -3.11
C LYS A 7 14.72 -5.12 -4.55
N GLN A 8 16.02 -5.39 -4.75
CA GLN A 8 16.59 -5.43 -6.09
C GLN A 8 15.97 -6.52 -6.94
N GLN A 9 15.72 -7.70 -6.34
CA GLN A 9 15.06 -8.81 -7.04
C GLN A 9 13.64 -8.40 -7.49
N ILE A 10 12.90 -7.72 -6.64
CA ILE A 10 11.54 -7.23 -6.98
C ILE A 10 11.62 -6.21 -8.11
N LEU A 11 12.56 -5.27 -8.03
CA LEU A 11 12.74 -4.25 -9.08
C LEU A 11 13.07 -4.90 -10.43
N ASP A 12 13.91 -5.95 -10.43
CA ASP A 12 14.25 -6.67 -11.65
C ASP A 12 13.02 -7.36 -12.24
N MET A 13 12.19 -7.97 -11.40
CA MET A 13 10.95 -8.62 -11.87
C MET A 13 9.97 -7.60 -12.43
N LEU A 14 9.91 -6.40 -11.86
CA LEU A 14 9.04 -5.33 -12.35
C LEU A 14 9.45 -4.79 -13.72
N LEU A 15 10.71 -4.99 -14.14
CA LEU A 15 11.13 -4.64 -15.50
C LEU A 15 10.34 -5.44 -16.55
N ASP A 16 10.04 -6.70 -16.25
CA ASP A 16 9.29 -7.57 -17.16
C ASP A 16 7.78 -7.40 -17.02
N THR A 17 7.29 -7.12 -15.81
CA THR A 17 5.85 -7.00 -15.53
C THR A 17 5.58 -5.75 -14.69
N PRO A 18 5.72 -4.55 -15.29
CA PRO A 18 5.67 -3.29 -14.51
C PRO A 18 4.34 -3.00 -13.84
N ASP A 19 3.26 -3.59 -14.30
CA ASP A 19 1.93 -3.37 -13.73
C ASP A 19 1.43 -4.52 -12.86
N ASP A 20 2.31 -5.47 -12.50
CA ASP A 20 1.95 -6.57 -11.61
C ASP A 20 1.64 -6.03 -10.21
N PRO A 21 0.38 -6.12 -9.74
CA PRO A 21 0.00 -5.52 -8.45
C PRO A 21 0.72 -6.14 -7.26
N GLU A 22 0.95 -7.45 -7.29
CA GLU A 22 1.61 -8.13 -6.18
C GLU A 22 3.07 -7.69 -6.05
N LEU A 23 3.77 -7.56 -7.18
CA LEU A 23 5.16 -7.08 -7.17
C LEU A 23 5.24 -5.64 -6.71
N ARG A 24 4.31 -4.79 -7.13
CA ARG A 24 4.25 -3.40 -6.67
C ARG A 24 3.97 -3.33 -5.18
N TYR A 25 3.07 -4.18 -4.68
CA TYR A 25 2.79 -4.26 -3.26
C TYR A 25 4.04 -4.68 -2.46
N MET A 26 4.73 -5.71 -2.95
CA MET A 26 5.96 -6.20 -2.32
C MET A 26 7.02 -5.10 -2.26
N LEU A 27 7.17 -4.32 -3.34
CA LEU A 27 8.13 -3.22 -3.37
C LEU A 27 7.79 -2.15 -2.32
N ALA A 28 6.52 -1.76 -2.25
CA ALA A 28 6.06 -0.79 -1.25
C ALA A 28 6.35 -1.28 0.17
N MET A 29 6.10 -2.56 0.43
CA MET A 29 6.34 -3.16 1.74
C MET A 29 7.85 -3.21 2.08
N GLU A 30 8.70 -3.42 1.08
CA GLU A 30 10.15 -3.37 1.30
C GLU A 30 10.61 -1.97 1.73
N TYR A 31 10.11 -0.92 1.06
CA TYR A 31 10.42 0.44 1.47
C TYR A 31 9.92 0.71 2.89
N ALA A 32 8.71 0.27 3.22
CA ALA A 32 8.16 0.45 4.56
C ALA A 32 9.03 -0.26 5.62
N SER A 33 9.50 -1.47 5.31
CA SER A 33 10.35 -2.24 6.23
C SER A 33 11.72 -1.58 6.45
N GLU A 34 12.19 -0.81 5.48
CA GLU A 34 13.43 -0.04 5.60
C GLU A 34 13.23 1.27 6.37
N GLY A 35 12.00 1.59 6.74
CA GLY A 35 11.67 2.87 7.37
C GLY A 35 11.50 4.02 6.39
N ASP A 36 11.52 3.74 5.08
CA ASP A 36 11.32 4.76 4.05
C ASP A 36 9.84 4.85 3.71
N ASP A 37 9.08 5.43 4.63
CA ASP A 37 7.63 5.54 4.48
C ASP A 37 7.22 6.47 3.34
N ALA A 38 8.02 7.47 3.02
CA ALA A 38 7.73 8.36 1.90
C ALA A 38 7.78 7.60 0.57
N ALA A 39 8.81 6.76 0.37
CA ALA A 39 8.89 5.92 -0.82
C ALA A 39 7.78 4.87 -0.85
N ALA A 40 7.45 4.29 0.32
CA ALA A 40 6.36 3.33 0.43
C ALA A 40 5.03 3.96 0.00
N VAL A 41 4.72 5.17 0.45
CA VAL A 41 3.49 5.87 0.08
C VAL A 41 3.42 6.07 -1.44
N ARG A 42 4.50 6.52 -2.06
CA ARG A 42 4.54 6.69 -3.52
C ARG A 42 4.24 5.38 -4.24
N CYS A 43 4.83 4.28 -3.77
CA CYS A 43 4.59 2.95 -4.36
C CYS A 43 3.14 2.50 -4.17
N PHE A 44 2.56 2.73 -2.99
CA PHE A 44 1.16 2.40 -2.76
C PHE A 44 0.22 3.23 -3.63
N GLU A 45 0.50 4.52 -3.80
CA GLU A 45 -0.30 5.38 -4.67
C GLU A 45 -0.24 4.93 -6.13
N GLU A 46 0.95 4.57 -6.62
CA GLU A 46 1.11 4.02 -7.97
C GLU A 46 0.33 2.72 -8.12
N LEU A 47 0.39 1.85 -7.11
CA LEU A 47 -0.34 0.59 -7.12
C LEU A 47 -1.86 0.83 -7.19
N ILE A 48 -2.36 1.77 -6.40
CA ILE A 48 -3.79 2.12 -6.42
C ILE A 48 -4.21 2.63 -7.80
N SER A 49 -3.32 3.37 -8.46
CA SER A 49 -3.62 3.91 -9.79
C SER A 49 -3.72 2.80 -10.85
N VAL A 50 -2.90 1.75 -10.78
CA VAL A 50 -2.94 0.64 -11.74
C VAL A 50 -3.91 -0.46 -11.33
N ALA A 51 -4.21 -0.59 -10.03
CA ALA A 51 -5.10 -1.62 -9.50
C ALA A 51 -5.98 -1.04 -8.39
N PRO A 52 -6.98 -0.21 -8.74
CA PRO A 52 -7.79 0.49 -7.73
C PRO A 52 -8.63 -0.43 -6.85
N HIS A 53 -8.73 -1.70 -7.18
CA HIS A 53 -9.43 -2.70 -6.39
C HIS A 53 -8.52 -3.44 -5.40
N TYR A 54 -7.22 -3.17 -5.40
CA TYR A 54 -6.26 -3.88 -4.55
C TYR A 54 -6.31 -3.34 -3.12
N ALA A 55 -7.20 -3.91 -2.31
CA ALA A 55 -7.52 -3.41 -0.98
C ALA A 55 -6.31 -3.23 -0.04
N PRO A 56 -5.33 -4.17 0.00
CA PRO A 56 -4.18 -4.00 0.90
C PRO A 56 -3.38 -2.72 0.68
N ALA A 57 -3.36 -2.19 -0.55
CA ALA A 57 -2.62 -0.97 -0.85
C ALA A 57 -3.17 0.24 -0.10
N TYR A 58 -4.50 0.32 0.02
CA TYR A 58 -5.13 1.41 0.77
C TYR A 58 -4.80 1.32 2.26
N HIS A 59 -4.91 0.12 2.82
CA HIS A 59 -4.67 -0.08 4.25
C HIS A 59 -3.21 0.21 4.63
N MET A 60 -2.28 -0.41 3.91
CA MET A 60 -0.85 -0.24 4.19
C MET A 60 -0.36 1.16 3.81
N GLY A 61 -0.91 1.72 2.74
CA GLY A 61 -0.62 3.12 2.37
C GLY A 61 -1.06 4.09 3.46
N ALA A 62 -2.25 3.87 4.03
CA ALA A 62 -2.73 4.70 5.13
C ALA A 62 -1.82 4.58 6.35
N ARG A 63 -1.37 3.39 6.68
CA ARG A 63 -0.47 3.19 7.82
C ARG A 63 0.86 3.92 7.62
N ALA A 64 1.41 3.88 6.41
CA ALA A 64 2.62 4.62 6.10
C ALA A 64 2.41 6.14 6.23
N LEU A 65 1.24 6.62 5.78
CA LEU A 65 0.89 8.03 5.92
C LEU A 65 0.76 8.45 7.38
N VAL A 66 0.20 7.58 8.23
CA VAL A 66 0.11 7.83 9.68
C VAL A 66 1.52 7.96 10.28
N ARG A 67 2.45 7.08 9.89
CA ARG A 67 3.83 7.15 10.39
C ARG A 67 4.52 8.44 9.98
N LEU A 68 4.13 9.02 8.84
CA LEU A 68 4.62 10.32 8.38
C LEU A 68 3.85 11.51 8.96
N ASP A 69 2.90 11.26 9.85
CA ASP A 69 2.01 12.27 10.42
C ASP A 69 1.18 13.01 9.36
N ARG A 70 0.89 12.34 8.26
CA ARG A 70 0.05 12.86 7.16
C ARG A 70 -1.37 12.33 7.34
N ILE A 71 -2.02 12.76 8.41
CA ILE A 71 -3.27 12.16 8.89
C ILE A 71 -4.45 12.42 7.95
N ALA A 72 -4.57 13.65 7.41
CA ALA A 72 -5.67 13.96 6.49
C ALA A 72 -5.62 13.09 5.23
N GLU A 73 -4.41 12.84 4.71
CA GLU A 73 -4.23 11.98 3.54
C GLU A 73 -4.52 10.51 3.89
N ALA A 74 -4.15 10.08 5.10
CA ALA A 74 -4.47 8.73 5.56
C ALA A 74 -5.99 8.51 5.61
N LYS A 75 -6.72 9.48 6.16
CA LYS A 75 -8.20 9.41 6.20
C LYS A 75 -8.79 9.35 4.80
N ALA A 76 -8.27 10.16 3.87
CA ALA A 76 -8.75 10.19 2.50
C ALA A 76 -8.55 8.84 1.79
N ILE A 77 -7.38 8.22 1.97
CA ILE A 77 -7.10 6.95 1.32
C ILE A 77 -7.95 5.82 1.92
N LEU A 78 -8.20 5.85 3.23
CA LEU A 78 -9.08 4.87 3.88
C LEU A 78 -10.53 5.02 3.41
N ALA A 79 -11.01 6.26 3.22
CA ALA A 79 -12.35 6.51 2.70
C ALA A 79 -12.55 5.92 1.31
N ARG A 80 -11.48 5.81 0.51
CA ARG A 80 -11.51 5.15 -0.80
C ARG A 80 -11.34 3.64 -0.69
N GLY A 81 -10.51 3.19 0.25
CA GLY A 81 -10.19 1.78 0.41
C GLY A 81 -11.33 0.95 0.95
N ILE A 82 -12.14 1.49 1.84
CA ILE A 82 -13.27 0.77 2.43
C ILE A 82 -14.26 0.32 1.36
N PRO A 83 -14.77 1.21 0.48
CA PRO A 83 -15.66 0.74 -0.59
C PRO A 83 -14.97 -0.16 -1.60
N ALA A 84 -13.67 0.01 -1.85
CA ALA A 84 -12.94 -0.90 -2.74
C ALA A 84 -12.90 -2.32 -2.17
N ALA A 85 -12.68 -2.47 -0.87
CA ALA A 85 -12.70 -3.77 -0.21
C ALA A 85 -14.10 -4.39 -0.23
N LEU A 86 -15.13 -3.58 0.06
CA LEU A 86 -16.52 -4.07 0.05
C LEU A 86 -16.96 -4.52 -1.35
N ALA A 87 -16.52 -3.82 -2.40
CA ALA A 87 -16.83 -4.18 -3.77
C ALA A 87 -16.29 -5.57 -4.13
N GLN A 88 -15.26 -6.03 -3.45
CA GLN A 88 -14.68 -7.36 -3.65
C GLN A 88 -15.21 -8.39 -2.65
N GLY A 89 -16.16 -8.01 -1.82
CA GLY A 89 -16.66 -8.89 -0.77
C GLY A 89 -15.67 -9.10 0.37
N ASN A 90 -14.64 -8.25 0.49
CA ASN A 90 -13.64 -8.38 1.52
C ASN A 90 -14.03 -7.55 2.75
N GLU A 91 -14.97 -8.08 3.52
CA GLU A 91 -15.47 -7.40 4.71
C GLU A 91 -14.43 -7.29 5.82
N HIS A 92 -13.53 -8.27 5.91
CA HIS A 92 -12.44 -8.24 6.89
C HIS A 92 -11.52 -7.03 6.67
N ALA A 93 -11.08 -6.83 5.44
CA ALA A 93 -10.24 -5.69 5.10
C ALA A 93 -10.96 -4.37 5.32
N ALA A 94 -12.26 -4.30 4.95
CA ALA A 94 -13.06 -3.11 5.19
C ALA A 94 -13.17 -2.80 6.68
N GLY A 95 -13.36 -3.83 7.51
CA GLY A 95 -13.43 -3.68 8.97
C GLY A 95 -12.14 -3.15 9.55
N GLU A 96 -11.00 -3.69 9.14
CA GLU A 96 -9.71 -3.21 9.60
C GLU A 96 -9.47 -1.75 9.23
N MET A 97 -9.84 -1.35 8.00
CA MET A 97 -9.71 0.03 7.56
C MET A 97 -10.63 0.97 8.32
N ARG A 98 -11.85 0.52 8.65
CA ARG A 98 -12.78 1.32 9.48
C ARG A 98 -12.22 1.55 10.87
N GLU A 99 -11.61 0.52 11.47
CA GLU A 99 -10.99 0.64 12.78
C GLU A 99 -9.85 1.66 12.77
N LEU A 100 -9.00 1.59 11.74
CA LEU A 100 -7.91 2.55 11.61
C LEU A 100 -8.45 3.96 11.42
N LEU A 101 -9.44 4.12 10.55
CA LEU A 101 -10.06 5.44 10.31
C LEU A 101 -10.64 6.02 11.60
N ALA A 102 -11.36 5.21 12.37
CA ALA A 102 -11.94 5.65 13.64
C ALA A 102 -10.86 6.10 14.62
N SER A 103 -9.71 5.44 14.63
CA SER A 103 -8.61 5.80 15.52
C SER A 103 -7.96 7.13 15.18
N LEU A 104 -8.17 7.62 13.96
CA LEU A 104 -7.58 8.88 13.49
C LEU A 104 -8.48 10.09 13.70
N GLU A 105 -9.70 9.87 14.15
CA GLU A 105 -10.67 10.95 14.36
C GLU A 105 -10.70 11.51 15.77
#